data_5d48d8e6dfdbc8d67558d6b408497801
#
_entry.id   5d48d8e6dfdbc8d67558d6b408497801
#
_cell.length_a   1.000
_cell.length_b   1.000
_cell.length_c   1.000
_cell.angle_alpha   90.00
_cell.angle_beta   90.00
_cell.angle_gamma   90.00
#
_symmetry.space_group_name_H-M   'P 1'
#
loop_
_entity.id
_entity.type
_entity.pdbx_description
1 polymer ?
#
loop_
_entity_poly.entity_id
_entity_poly.type
_entity_poly.pdbx_seq_one_letter_code
_entity_poly.pdbx_strand_id
1 'polypeptide(L)'
;MKYYVVADVHGFFSELKSALTEKGFFNDKEPHKLIMCGDLLDRGAEALEVQSFVLDLMKKDEAILIRGNHEDLLVDIVENADKWMTQNVMMTHHWSNGTVDSVLQLTGKDLTSSILYPEGFALTAKNTPFYKTILPAMKDYYETKHYIFVHGWIPCHVIGRGVSTYDTYFYQENWREQNEEQWNRARWLNGMAAASQQVIESDKTIVCGHWHCSYGHSALEGKCPEFGEGADFSPYYAKGIIAIDACTAYSGKVNCVIIDD
;
A
#
# COMPACT_ATOMS: atom_id res chain seq x y z
N MET A 1 -18.00 -1.75 -14.73
CA MET A 1 -16.98 -2.78 -14.37
C MET A 1 -16.93 -2.87 -12.87
N LYS A 2 -16.94 -4.07 -12.31
CA LYS A 2 -16.85 -4.28 -10.87
C LYS A 2 -15.38 -4.32 -10.44
N TYR A 3 -15.05 -3.60 -9.38
CA TYR A 3 -13.73 -3.60 -8.78
C TYR A 3 -13.82 -4.05 -7.33
N TYR A 4 -13.02 -5.04 -6.96
CA TYR A 4 -12.70 -5.35 -5.57
C TYR A 4 -11.44 -4.57 -5.23
N VAL A 5 -11.46 -3.80 -4.15
CA VAL A 5 -10.37 -2.88 -3.82
C VAL A 5 -9.84 -3.19 -2.43
N VAL A 6 -8.54 -3.42 -2.34
CA VAL A 6 -7.80 -3.69 -1.09
C VAL A 6 -6.56 -2.80 -1.01
N ALA A 7 -6.02 -2.62 0.19
CA ALA A 7 -4.76 -1.92 0.42
C ALA A 7 -4.02 -2.57 1.59
N ASP A 8 -2.72 -2.26 1.70
CA ASP A 8 -1.91 -2.53 2.88
C ASP A 8 -1.97 -4.00 3.35
N VAL A 9 -1.80 -4.89 2.37
CA VAL A 9 -1.82 -6.35 2.58
C VAL A 9 -0.64 -6.80 3.43
N HIS A 10 0.52 -6.15 3.26
CA HIS A 10 1.69 -6.34 4.10
C HIS A 10 2.14 -7.80 4.28
N GLY A 11 2.08 -8.63 3.23
CA GLY A 11 2.51 -10.01 3.33
C GLY A 11 1.58 -10.91 4.15
N PHE A 12 0.35 -10.49 4.43
CA PHE A 12 -0.69 -11.25 5.11
C PHE A 12 -1.68 -11.83 4.08
N PHE A 13 -1.24 -12.84 3.36
CA PHE A 13 -2.05 -13.46 2.29
C PHE A 13 -3.32 -14.15 2.81
N SER A 14 -3.23 -14.77 3.97
CA SER A 14 -4.36 -15.47 4.59
C SER A 14 -5.52 -14.51 4.90
N GLU A 15 -5.22 -13.32 5.42
CA GLU A 15 -6.17 -12.25 5.71
C GLU A 15 -6.74 -11.65 4.41
N LEU A 16 -5.90 -11.43 3.40
CA LEU A 16 -6.34 -11.00 2.08
C LEU A 16 -7.32 -12.00 1.48
N LYS A 17 -6.97 -13.28 1.48
CA LYS A 17 -7.81 -14.36 0.94
C LYS A 17 -9.15 -14.45 1.68
N SER A 18 -9.13 -14.28 3.00
CA SER A 18 -10.35 -14.26 3.82
C SER A 18 -11.26 -13.09 3.42
N ALA A 19 -10.73 -11.87 3.32
CA ALA A 19 -11.48 -10.68 2.92
C ALA A 19 -12.08 -10.81 1.52
N LEU A 20 -11.31 -11.31 0.55
CA LEU A 20 -11.78 -11.54 -0.82
C LEU A 20 -12.85 -12.64 -0.89
N THR A 21 -12.71 -13.69 -0.08
CA THR A 21 -13.70 -14.76 0.01
C THR A 21 -15.02 -14.25 0.59
N GLU A 22 -14.97 -13.48 1.66
CA GLU A 22 -16.14 -12.84 2.29
C GLU A 22 -16.89 -11.94 1.31
N LYS A 23 -16.19 -11.19 0.47
CA LYS A 23 -16.78 -10.34 -0.57
C LYS A 23 -17.21 -11.08 -1.83
N GLY A 24 -16.93 -12.39 -1.93
CA GLY A 24 -17.35 -13.22 -3.05
C GLY A 24 -16.47 -13.17 -4.28
N PHE A 25 -15.28 -12.56 -4.21
CA PHE A 25 -14.37 -12.37 -5.34
C PHE A 25 -14.13 -13.65 -6.16
N PHE A 26 -13.82 -14.77 -5.50
CA PHE A 26 -13.49 -16.03 -6.18
C PHE A 26 -14.69 -16.71 -6.84
N ASN A 27 -15.90 -16.33 -6.49
CA ASN A 27 -17.14 -16.91 -7.01
C ASN A 27 -17.90 -15.95 -7.94
N ASP A 28 -17.41 -14.72 -8.09
CA ASP A 28 -18.02 -13.73 -8.96
C ASP A 28 -17.85 -14.15 -10.42
N LYS A 29 -18.95 -14.19 -11.15
CA LYS A 29 -18.97 -14.58 -12.57
C LYS A 29 -19.09 -13.38 -13.51
N GLU A 30 -19.38 -12.21 -12.96
CA GLU A 30 -19.38 -10.98 -13.71
C GLU A 30 -17.93 -10.49 -13.96
N PRO A 31 -17.68 -9.77 -15.06
CA PRO A 31 -16.37 -9.20 -15.32
C PRO A 31 -15.93 -8.28 -14.18
N HIS A 32 -14.82 -8.63 -13.52
CA HIS A 32 -14.31 -7.87 -12.39
C HIS A 32 -12.78 -7.84 -12.37
N LYS A 33 -12.23 -6.88 -11.63
CA LYS A 33 -10.78 -6.78 -11.36
C LYS A 33 -10.53 -6.54 -9.89
N LEU A 34 -9.36 -6.97 -9.42
CA LEU A 34 -8.82 -6.59 -8.11
C LEU A 34 -7.92 -5.37 -8.26
N ILE A 35 -8.21 -4.30 -7.53
CA ILE A 35 -7.31 -3.15 -7.37
C ILE A 35 -6.61 -3.30 -6.04
N MET A 36 -5.27 -3.27 -6.05
CA MET A 36 -4.45 -3.32 -4.86
C MET A 36 -3.74 -1.97 -4.70
N CYS A 37 -4.13 -1.20 -3.67
CA CYS A 37 -3.66 0.16 -3.46
C CYS A 37 -2.34 0.23 -2.67
N GLY A 38 -1.34 -0.56 -3.09
CA GLY A 38 0.03 -0.52 -2.55
C GLY A 38 0.24 -1.35 -1.29
N ASP A 39 1.50 -1.38 -0.85
CA ASP A 39 1.99 -2.05 0.36
C ASP A 39 1.62 -3.54 0.40
N LEU A 40 2.04 -4.25 -0.65
CA LEU A 40 1.73 -5.68 -0.81
C LEU A 40 2.52 -6.56 0.16
N LEU A 41 3.75 -6.16 0.45
CA LEU A 41 4.71 -6.93 1.25
C LEU A 41 5.06 -6.20 2.55
N ASP A 42 6.03 -6.73 3.27
CA ASP A 42 6.53 -6.27 4.56
C ASP A 42 5.63 -6.68 5.74
N ARG A 43 6.25 -6.81 6.93
CA ARG A 43 5.60 -7.17 8.20
C ARG A 43 5.08 -8.61 8.29
N GLY A 44 4.37 -9.12 7.27
CA GLY A 44 3.81 -10.48 7.24
C GLY A 44 4.78 -11.54 6.74
N ALA A 45 4.43 -12.80 6.94
CA ALA A 45 5.29 -13.95 6.65
C ALA A 45 4.93 -14.67 5.33
N GLU A 46 3.98 -14.15 4.54
CA GLU A 46 3.43 -14.83 3.36
C GLU A 46 3.73 -14.05 2.07
N ALA A 47 4.94 -13.48 1.94
CA ALA A 47 5.34 -12.70 0.77
C ALA A 47 5.32 -13.50 -0.54
N LEU A 48 5.67 -14.79 -0.49
CA LEU A 48 5.65 -15.67 -1.67
C LEU A 48 4.23 -15.99 -2.13
N GLU A 49 3.31 -16.17 -1.20
CA GLU A 49 1.90 -16.40 -1.47
C GLU A 49 1.25 -15.17 -2.10
N VAL A 50 1.53 -13.97 -1.57
CA VAL A 50 1.08 -12.70 -2.16
C VAL A 50 1.64 -12.57 -3.58
N GLN A 51 2.96 -12.78 -3.77
CA GLN A 51 3.59 -12.73 -5.10
C GLN A 51 2.90 -13.68 -6.09
N SER A 52 2.70 -14.94 -5.69
CA SER A 52 2.09 -15.96 -6.55
C SER A 52 0.67 -15.59 -6.95
N PHE A 53 -0.13 -15.14 -6.00
CA PHE A 53 -1.51 -14.71 -6.21
C PHE A 53 -1.60 -13.52 -7.18
N VAL A 54 -0.77 -12.50 -6.96
CA VAL A 54 -0.73 -11.31 -7.83
C VAL A 54 -0.34 -11.69 -9.26
N LEU A 55 0.69 -12.53 -9.42
CA LEU A 55 1.11 -13.00 -10.75
C LEU A 55 0.00 -13.79 -11.47
N ASP A 56 -0.78 -14.57 -10.75
CA ASP A 56 -1.88 -15.34 -11.35
C ASP A 56 -3.03 -14.41 -11.80
N LEU A 57 -3.33 -13.36 -11.05
CA LEU A 57 -4.29 -12.34 -11.47
C LEU A 57 -3.77 -11.52 -12.67
N MET A 58 -2.49 -11.16 -12.67
CA MET A 58 -1.89 -10.45 -13.81
C MET A 58 -1.95 -11.25 -15.10
N LYS A 59 -1.72 -12.57 -15.06
CA LYS A 59 -1.85 -13.47 -16.23
C LYS A 59 -3.27 -13.47 -16.82
N LYS A 60 -4.28 -13.22 -16.00
CA LYS A 60 -5.70 -13.18 -16.40
C LYS A 60 -6.18 -11.77 -16.75
N ASP A 61 -5.33 -10.77 -16.64
CA ASP A 61 -5.71 -9.35 -16.71
C ASP A 61 -6.77 -8.94 -15.66
N GLU A 62 -6.71 -9.56 -14.49
CA GLU A 62 -7.64 -9.32 -13.37
C GLU A 62 -7.04 -8.45 -12.25
N ALA A 63 -5.79 -7.95 -12.38
CA ALA A 63 -5.13 -7.11 -11.39
C ALA A 63 -4.86 -5.69 -11.91
N ILE A 64 -5.08 -4.71 -11.04
CA ILE A 64 -4.58 -3.33 -11.18
C ILE A 64 -3.77 -3.04 -9.92
N LEU A 65 -2.50 -2.69 -10.11
CA LEU A 65 -1.55 -2.54 -9.02
C LEU A 65 -1.14 -1.08 -8.89
N ILE A 66 -1.32 -0.53 -7.69
CA ILE A 66 -0.86 0.80 -7.31
C ILE A 66 0.39 0.63 -6.45
N ARG A 67 1.38 1.49 -6.65
CA ARG A 67 2.63 1.48 -5.92
C ARG A 67 2.46 2.14 -4.56
N GLY A 68 2.87 1.47 -3.50
CA GLY A 68 2.93 1.98 -2.14
C GLY A 68 4.34 2.44 -1.75
N ASN A 69 4.47 3.01 -0.57
CA ASN A 69 5.76 3.41 -0.03
C ASN A 69 6.63 2.22 0.40
N HIS A 70 6.05 1.08 0.75
CA HIS A 70 6.81 -0.13 1.04
C HIS A 70 7.43 -0.76 -0.21
N GLU A 71 6.85 -0.58 -1.38
CA GLU A 71 7.51 -0.93 -2.63
C GLU A 71 8.74 -0.03 -2.90
N ASP A 72 8.68 1.25 -2.51
CA ASP A 72 9.83 2.15 -2.59
C ASP A 72 10.94 1.74 -1.60
N LEU A 73 10.58 1.30 -0.38
CA LEU A 73 11.53 0.75 0.60
C LEU A 73 12.21 -0.52 0.08
N LEU A 74 11.46 -1.39 -0.60
CA LEU A 74 12.01 -2.61 -1.22
C LEU A 74 13.01 -2.25 -2.33
N VAL A 75 12.70 -1.28 -3.16
CA VAL A 75 13.64 -0.79 -4.18
C VAL A 75 14.89 -0.21 -3.52
N ASP A 76 14.73 0.64 -2.49
CA ASP A 76 15.87 1.28 -1.82
C ASP A 76 16.83 0.27 -1.20
N ILE A 77 16.33 -0.75 -0.48
CA ILE A 77 17.21 -1.76 0.12
C ILE A 77 17.92 -2.61 -0.93
N VAL A 78 17.25 -2.92 -2.05
CA VAL A 78 17.83 -3.74 -3.11
C VAL A 78 18.85 -2.95 -3.95
N GLU A 79 18.55 -1.70 -4.29
CA GLU A 79 19.46 -0.86 -5.07
C GLU A 79 20.68 -0.37 -4.27
N ASN A 80 20.53 -0.21 -2.96
CA ASN A 80 21.55 0.28 -2.04
C ASN A 80 21.98 -0.81 -1.03
N ALA A 81 21.99 -2.09 -1.44
CA ALA A 81 22.26 -3.21 -0.54
C ALA A 81 23.60 -3.11 0.19
N ASP A 82 24.66 -2.66 -0.49
CA ASP A 82 25.97 -2.44 0.14
C ASP A 82 25.90 -1.49 1.34
N LYS A 83 25.11 -0.43 1.21
CA LYS A 83 24.89 0.54 2.30
C LYS A 83 24.09 -0.07 3.43
N TRP A 84 22.94 -0.66 3.13
CA TRP A 84 21.98 -1.08 4.15
C TRP A 84 22.35 -2.38 4.84
N MET A 85 22.91 -3.34 4.11
CA MET A 85 23.28 -4.65 4.66
C MET A 85 24.61 -4.64 5.41
N THR A 86 25.54 -3.73 5.10
CA THR A 86 26.84 -3.62 5.79
C THR A 86 26.78 -2.78 7.07
N GLN A 87 25.77 -1.94 7.23
CA GLN A 87 25.46 -1.29 8.50
C GLN A 87 24.87 -2.32 9.48
N ASN A 88 24.64 -1.92 10.74
CA ASN A 88 23.83 -2.76 11.61
C ASN A 88 22.38 -2.75 11.08
N VAL A 89 22.07 -3.65 10.15
CA VAL A 89 20.79 -3.69 9.41
C VAL A 89 19.59 -3.73 10.35
N MET A 90 19.74 -4.36 11.54
CA MET A 90 18.69 -4.46 12.56
C MET A 90 18.34 -3.10 13.20
N MET A 91 19.15 -2.07 13.00
CA MET A 91 18.91 -0.70 13.47
C MET A 91 18.38 0.22 12.36
N THR A 92 18.09 -0.33 11.18
CA THR A 92 17.59 0.45 10.04
C THR A 92 16.06 0.46 9.98
N HIS A 93 15.51 1.44 9.29
CA HIS A 93 14.08 1.51 9.01
C HIS A 93 13.59 0.34 8.12
N HIS A 94 14.46 -0.24 7.29
CA HIS A 94 14.13 -1.43 6.53
C HIS A 94 13.86 -2.66 7.41
N TRP A 95 14.60 -2.78 8.51
CA TRP A 95 14.33 -3.84 9.49
C TRP A 95 13.02 -3.60 10.24
N SER A 96 12.84 -2.40 10.77
CA SER A 96 11.65 -2.06 11.56
C SER A 96 10.34 -2.10 10.74
N ASN A 97 10.43 -1.88 9.42
CA ASN A 97 9.30 -2.00 8.52
C ASN A 97 9.07 -3.42 7.98
N GLY A 98 10.00 -4.37 8.21
CA GLY A 98 9.87 -5.73 7.70
C GLY A 98 10.37 -5.93 6.27
N THR A 99 10.95 -4.89 5.64
CA THR A 99 11.41 -4.94 4.24
C THR A 99 12.54 -5.95 4.04
N VAL A 100 13.47 -6.03 5.01
CA VAL A 100 14.55 -7.03 4.98
C VAL A 100 13.95 -8.43 4.91
N ASP A 101 12.99 -8.72 5.79
CA ASP A 101 12.36 -10.03 5.89
C ASP A 101 11.61 -10.40 4.61
N SER A 102 10.88 -9.45 4.02
CA SER A 102 10.21 -9.64 2.72
C SER A 102 11.17 -10.05 1.62
N VAL A 103 12.32 -9.37 1.50
CA VAL A 103 13.32 -9.72 0.49
C VAL A 103 13.95 -11.08 0.78
N LEU A 104 14.18 -11.43 2.05
CA LEU A 104 14.66 -12.77 2.44
C LEU A 104 13.66 -13.86 2.05
N GLN A 105 12.36 -13.64 2.31
CA GLN A 105 11.29 -14.56 1.88
C GLN A 105 11.27 -14.73 0.35
N LEU A 106 11.29 -13.64 -0.41
CA LEU A 106 11.25 -13.66 -1.87
C LEU A 106 12.48 -14.36 -2.50
N THR A 107 13.65 -14.23 -1.87
CA THR A 107 14.91 -14.75 -2.39
C THR A 107 15.27 -16.14 -1.87
N GLY A 108 14.66 -16.57 -0.76
CA GLY A 108 15.05 -17.76 -0.03
C GLY A 108 16.44 -17.67 0.61
N LYS A 109 16.98 -16.45 0.76
CA LYS A 109 18.29 -16.21 1.39
C LYS A 109 18.14 -16.08 2.90
N ASP A 110 19.18 -16.41 3.63
CA ASP A 110 19.29 -16.12 5.05
C ASP A 110 19.95 -14.75 5.30
N LEU A 111 19.69 -14.17 6.48
CA LEU A 111 20.20 -12.85 6.84
C LEU A 111 21.73 -12.81 6.86
N THR A 112 22.38 -13.85 7.41
CA THR A 112 23.84 -13.87 7.58
C THR A 112 24.54 -13.84 6.24
N SER A 113 24.13 -14.69 5.30
CA SER A 113 24.70 -14.70 3.94
C SER A 113 24.43 -13.39 3.20
N SER A 114 23.28 -12.76 3.43
CA SER A 114 22.90 -11.49 2.81
C SER A 114 23.76 -10.31 3.32
N ILE A 115 24.10 -10.31 4.61
CA ILE A 115 25.01 -9.32 5.20
C ILE A 115 26.44 -9.52 4.68
N LEU A 116 26.91 -10.77 4.55
CA LEU A 116 28.25 -11.07 4.08
C LEU A 116 28.43 -10.83 2.58
N TYR A 117 27.37 -10.95 1.79
CA TYR A 117 27.39 -10.81 0.33
C TYR A 117 26.23 -9.92 -0.17
N PRO A 118 26.24 -8.60 0.11
CA PRO A 118 25.14 -7.68 -0.23
C PRO A 118 24.87 -7.63 -1.75
N GLU A 119 25.92 -7.69 -2.59
CA GLU A 119 25.76 -7.73 -4.04
C GLU A 119 24.98 -8.98 -4.49
N GLY A 120 25.28 -10.13 -3.88
CA GLY A 120 24.57 -11.38 -4.15
C GLY A 120 23.12 -11.35 -3.68
N PHE A 121 22.84 -10.69 -2.54
CA PHE A 121 21.49 -10.41 -2.08
C PHE A 121 20.74 -9.54 -3.10
N ALA A 122 21.29 -8.39 -3.51
CA ALA A 122 20.70 -7.49 -4.48
C ALA A 122 20.43 -8.18 -5.83
N LEU A 123 21.42 -8.92 -6.34
CA LEU A 123 21.30 -9.64 -7.61
C LEU A 123 20.19 -10.69 -7.56
N THR A 124 20.06 -11.43 -6.46
CA THR A 124 19.00 -12.43 -6.29
C THR A 124 17.65 -11.75 -6.19
N ALA A 125 17.52 -10.67 -5.41
CA ALA A 125 16.29 -9.90 -5.26
C ALA A 125 15.80 -9.33 -6.61
N LYS A 126 16.69 -8.72 -7.40
CA LYS A 126 16.41 -8.22 -8.75
C LYS A 126 15.94 -9.30 -9.72
N ASN A 127 16.22 -10.57 -9.44
CA ASN A 127 15.80 -11.71 -10.25
C ASN A 127 14.48 -12.34 -9.80
N THR A 128 13.89 -11.89 -8.70
CA THR A 128 12.56 -12.37 -8.26
C THR A 128 11.45 -11.93 -9.23
N PRO A 129 10.36 -12.71 -9.33
CA PRO A 129 9.19 -12.30 -10.11
C PRO A 129 8.55 -11.00 -9.58
N PHE A 130 8.62 -10.76 -8.27
CA PHE A 130 8.13 -9.51 -7.70
C PHE A 130 8.87 -8.30 -8.30
N TYR A 131 10.19 -8.32 -8.26
CA TYR A 131 11.00 -7.21 -8.76
C TYR A 131 10.93 -7.05 -10.29
N LYS A 132 10.93 -8.16 -11.04
CA LYS A 132 10.95 -8.13 -12.51
C LYS A 132 9.59 -7.91 -13.17
N THR A 133 8.51 -8.32 -12.52
CA THR A 133 7.19 -8.39 -13.17
C THR A 133 6.15 -7.56 -12.43
N ILE A 134 6.03 -7.72 -11.11
CA ILE A 134 4.99 -7.03 -10.34
C ILE A 134 5.33 -5.55 -10.20
N LEU A 135 6.51 -5.25 -9.68
CA LEU A 135 6.95 -3.88 -9.42
C LEU A 135 6.89 -2.95 -10.66
N PRO A 136 7.37 -3.36 -11.86
CA PRO A 136 7.27 -2.54 -13.06
C PRO A 136 5.84 -2.36 -13.60
N ALA A 137 4.90 -3.20 -13.19
CA ALA A 137 3.50 -3.10 -13.59
C ALA A 137 2.68 -2.15 -12.69
N MET A 138 3.24 -1.75 -11.54
CA MET A 138 2.60 -0.83 -10.61
C MET A 138 2.55 0.58 -11.19
N LYS A 139 1.48 1.29 -10.86
CA LYS A 139 1.20 2.67 -11.27
C LYS A 139 1.13 3.56 -10.04
N ASP A 140 1.35 4.85 -10.22
CA ASP A 140 1.14 5.83 -9.16
C ASP A 140 -0.34 5.97 -8.79
N TYR A 141 -1.21 5.89 -9.78
CA TYR A 141 -2.65 5.90 -9.61
C TYR A 141 -3.36 5.13 -10.73
N TYR A 142 -4.62 4.79 -10.47
CA TYR A 142 -5.58 4.33 -11.48
C TYR A 142 -6.84 5.17 -11.36
N GLU A 143 -7.46 5.47 -12.50
CA GLU A 143 -8.62 6.36 -12.54
C GLU A 143 -9.74 5.74 -13.36
N THR A 144 -10.96 5.80 -12.83
CA THR A 144 -12.20 5.45 -13.53
C THR A 144 -13.06 6.70 -13.72
N LYS A 145 -14.30 6.55 -14.15
CA LYS A 145 -15.18 7.69 -14.35
C LYS A 145 -15.42 8.49 -13.06
N HIS A 146 -15.64 7.80 -11.94
CA HIS A 146 -16.02 8.45 -10.68
C HIS A 146 -15.03 8.24 -9.54
N TYR A 147 -13.95 7.47 -9.75
CA TYR A 147 -12.99 7.13 -8.70
C TYR A 147 -11.55 7.30 -9.15
N ILE A 148 -10.70 7.60 -8.18
CA ILE A 148 -9.23 7.61 -8.29
C ILE A 148 -8.69 6.70 -7.21
N PHE A 149 -7.80 5.79 -7.56
CA PHE A 149 -7.16 4.84 -6.65
C PHE A 149 -5.70 5.21 -6.51
N VAL A 150 -5.25 5.44 -5.29
CA VAL A 150 -3.87 5.78 -4.92
C VAL A 150 -3.45 4.97 -3.71
N HIS A 151 -2.17 5.07 -3.31
CA HIS A 151 -1.75 4.50 -2.03
C HIS A 151 -2.00 5.48 -0.88
N GLY A 152 -1.15 6.50 -0.68
CA GLY A 152 -1.33 7.51 0.39
C GLY A 152 -2.33 8.58 -0.01
N TRP A 153 -1.92 9.49 -0.91
CA TRP A 153 -2.81 10.53 -1.46
C TRP A 153 -2.37 10.94 -2.87
N ILE A 154 -3.09 11.87 -3.46
CA ILE A 154 -2.65 12.57 -4.67
C ILE A 154 -1.53 13.57 -4.32
N PRO A 155 -0.57 13.83 -5.20
CA PRO A 155 0.41 14.90 -5.00
C PRO A 155 -0.26 16.23 -4.67
N CYS A 156 0.15 16.82 -3.55
CA CYS A 156 -0.34 18.11 -3.09
C CYS A 156 0.78 18.86 -2.37
N HIS A 157 0.60 20.16 -2.22
CA HIS A 157 1.57 20.94 -1.45
C HIS A 157 1.26 20.81 0.05
N VAL A 158 2.30 20.54 0.86
CA VAL A 158 2.14 20.32 2.29
C VAL A 158 3.14 21.19 3.08
N ILE A 159 2.63 21.90 4.07
CA ILE A 159 3.42 22.54 5.12
C ILE A 159 3.33 21.64 6.35
N GLY A 160 4.45 20.98 6.66
CA GLY A 160 4.54 19.95 7.71
C GLY A 160 5.04 18.63 7.17
N ARG A 161 4.70 17.53 7.85
CA ARG A 161 5.12 16.18 7.50
C ARG A 161 4.15 15.45 6.55
N GLY A 162 2.92 15.91 6.46
CA GLY A 162 1.86 15.25 5.68
C GLY A 162 1.20 14.06 6.38
N VAL A 163 1.27 13.99 7.70
CA VAL A 163 0.82 12.82 8.48
C VAL A 163 -0.38 13.09 9.38
N SER A 164 -0.76 14.35 9.60
CA SER A 164 -1.81 14.69 10.54
C SER A 164 -2.63 15.91 10.12
N THR A 165 -3.74 16.16 10.83
CA THR A 165 -4.57 17.36 10.68
C THR A 165 -3.88 18.64 11.17
N TYR A 166 -2.74 18.55 11.87
CA TYR A 166 -1.93 19.70 12.27
C TYR A 166 -1.03 20.21 11.14
N ASP A 167 -0.81 19.41 10.11
CA ASP A 167 -0.15 19.84 8.88
C ASP A 167 -1.13 20.63 8.01
N THR A 168 -0.63 21.49 7.12
CA THR A 168 -1.49 22.23 6.19
C THR A 168 -1.33 21.68 4.79
N TYR A 169 -2.44 21.35 4.15
CA TYR A 169 -2.49 20.76 2.82
C TYR A 169 -3.13 21.72 1.83
N PHE A 170 -2.58 21.79 0.62
CA PHE A 170 -3.10 22.61 -0.47
C PHE A 170 -3.26 21.77 -1.73
N TYR A 171 -4.43 21.86 -2.35
CA TYR A 171 -4.72 21.17 -3.59
C TYR A 171 -3.82 21.67 -4.73
N GLN A 172 -3.40 20.74 -5.61
CA GLN A 172 -2.55 21.00 -6.76
C GLN A 172 -3.26 20.51 -8.03
N GLU A 173 -3.69 21.43 -8.92
CA GLU A 173 -4.52 21.10 -10.09
C GLU A 173 -3.84 20.10 -11.05
N ASN A 174 -2.52 20.22 -11.25
CA ASN A 174 -1.76 19.37 -12.15
C ASN A 174 -1.11 18.16 -11.46
N TRP A 175 -1.72 17.63 -10.40
CA TRP A 175 -1.16 16.51 -9.63
C TRP A 175 -0.92 15.25 -10.47
N ARG A 176 -1.69 15.03 -11.53
CA ARG A 176 -1.53 13.89 -12.45
C ARG A 176 -0.22 13.93 -13.25
N GLU A 177 0.33 15.11 -13.46
CA GLU A 177 1.53 15.36 -14.25
C GLU A 177 2.80 15.47 -13.40
N GLN A 178 2.68 15.19 -12.09
CA GLN A 178 3.79 15.31 -11.17
C GLN A 178 4.85 14.23 -11.40
N ASN A 179 6.10 14.56 -11.09
CA ASN A 179 7.24 13.66 -11.26
C ASN A 179 7.31 12.59 -10.16
N GLU A 180 8.21 11.63 -10.33
CA GLU A 180 8.42 10.51 -9.40
C GLU A 180 8.72 10.98 -7.97
N GLU A 181 9.47 12.07 -7.78
CA GLU A 181 9.77 12.58 -6.43
C GLU A 181 8.51 13.01 -5.69
N GLN A 182 7.59 13.69 -6.40
CA GLN A 182 6.33 14.15 -5.81
C GLN A 182 5.36 12.99 -5.57
N TRP A 183 5.32 12.00 -6.45
CA TRP A 183 4.57 10.78 -6.22
C TRP A 183 5.15 9.95 -5.07
N ASN A 184 6.48 9.84 -4.96
CA ASN A 184 7.12 9.21 -3.81
C ASN A 184 6.68 9.86 -2.49
N ARG A 185 6.66 11.21 -2.42
CA ARG A 185 6.14 11.93 -1.25
C ARG A 185 4.65 11.69 -1.02
N ALA A 186 3.85 11.66 -2.09
CA ALA A 186 2.40 11.45 -2.02
C ALA A 186 2.03 10.09 -1.43
N ARG A 187 2.83 9.05 -1.67
CA ARG A 187 2.66 7.72 -1.09
C ARG A 187 2.76 7.70 0.45
N TRP A 188 3.38 8.71 1.05
CA TRP A 188 3.52 8.85 2.52
C TRP A 188 2.48 9.78 3.15
N LEU A 189 1.58 10.38 2.38
CA LEU A 189 0.62 11.34 2.91
C LEU A 189 -0.56 10.64 3.60
N ASN A 190 -1.03 11.24 4.70
CA ASN A 190 -2.30 10.87 5.31
C ASN A 190 -3.46 11.45 4.49
N GLY A 191 -4.08 10.62 3.65
CA GLY A 191 -5.18 11.02 2.78
C GLY A 191 -6.40 11.54 3.56
N MET A 192 -6.70 10.98 4.72
CA MET A 192 -7.82 11.42 5.55
C MET A 192 -7.57 12.83 6.11
N ALA A 193 -6.34 13.14 6.53
CA ALA A 193 -5.98 14.49 6.97
C ALA A 193 -6.07 15.50 5.81
N ALA A 194 -5.58 15.14 4.62
CA ALA A 194 -5.67 15.98 3.43
C ALA A 194 -7.12 16.23 2.99
N ALA A 195 -7.93 15.17 2.93
CA ALA A 195 -9.35 15.26 2.57
C ALA A 195 -10.16 16.10 3.57
N SER A 196 -9.85 16.03 4.86
CA SER A 196 -10.50 16.87 5.89
C SER A 196 -10.29 18.37 5.65
N GLN A 197 -9.20 18.74 4.97
CA GLN A 197 -8.88 20.10 4.57
C GLN A 197 -9.30 20.42 3.11
N GLN A 198 -10.20 19.62 2.54
CA GLN A 198 -10.76 19.79 1.21
C GLN A 198 -9.74 19.65 0.05
N VAL A 199 -8.63 18.96 0.28
CA VAL A 199 -7.70 18.55 -0.80
C VAL A 199 -8.26 17.28 -1.44
N ILE A 200 -9.32 17.43 -2.22
CA ILE A 200 -10.11 16.37 -2.87
C ILE A 200 -10.40 16.75 -4.32
N GLU A 201 -10.79 15.79 -5.12
CA GLU A 201 -11.38 16.05 -6.45
C GLU A 201 -12.85 16.48 -6.32
N SER A 202 -13.29 17.33 -7.23
CA SER A 202 -14.65 17.87 -7.20
C SER A 202 -15.71 16.88 -7.67
N ASP A 203 -15.34 16.00 -8.58
CA ASP A 203 -16.22 15.09 -9.33
C ASP A 203 -15.90 13.62 -9.14
N LYS A 204 -14.85 13.29 -8.36
CA LYS A 204 -14.42 11.92 -8.11
C LYS A 204 -14.15 11.67 -6.63
N THR A 205 -14.30 10.43 -6.22
CA THR A 205 -13.90 9.95 -4.90
C THR A 205 -12.53 9.29 -4.99
N ILE A 206 -11.62 9.68 -4.10
CA ILE A 206 -10.27 9.09 -4.00
C ILE A 206 -10.35 7.91 -3.03
N VAL A 207 -9.89 6.74 -3.48
CA VAL A 207 -9.78 5.52 -2.67
C VAL A 207 -8.31 5.30 -2.33
N CYS A 208 -7.98 5.17 -1.05
CA CYS A 208 -6.59 5.09 -0.60
C CYS A 208 -6.38 4.12 0.56
N GLY A 209 -5.11 3.74 0.78
CA GLY A 209 -4.59 2.99 1.91
C GLY A 209 -3.67 3.81 2.80
N HIS A 210 -2.50 3.24 3.14
CA HIS A 210 -1.35 3.82 3.84
C HIS A 210 -1.61 4.24 5.29
N TRP A 211 -2.65 5.00 5.55
CA TRP A 211 -3.00 5.44 6.90
C TRP A 211 -4.24 4.68 7.38
N HIS A 212 -4.09 4.02 8.54
CA HIS A 212 -5.13 3.14 9.08
C HIS A 212 -6.46 3.87 9.32
N CYS A 213 -7.56 3.23 8.95
CA CYS A 213 -8.92 3.79 9.02
C CYS A 213 -9.32 4.26 10.41
N SER A 214 -8.78 3.62 11.47
CA SER A 214 -9.07 4.01 12.85
C SER A 214 -8.62 5.44 13.19
N TYR A 215 -7.63 5.99 12.48
CA TYR A 215 -7.30 7.42 12.58
C TYR A 215 -8.49 8.29 12.17
N GLY A 216 -9.17 7.99 11.07
CA GLY A 216 -10.34 8.73 10.62
C GLY A 216 -11.47 8.66 11.63
N HIS A 217 -11.79 7.46 12.10
CA HIS A 217 -12.83 7.24 13.10
C HIS A 217 -12.53 7.89 14.45
N SER A 218 -11.26 7.94 14.84
CA SER A 218 -10.80 8.57 16.07
C SER A 218 -10.63 10.09 15.95
N ALA A 219 -9.69 10.52 15.09
CA ALA A 219 -9.24 11.90 15.04
C ALA A 219 -10.22 12.86 14.35
N LEU A 220 -10.97 12.36 13.35
CA LEU A 220 -11.88 13.21 12.56
C LEU A 220 -13.34 13.08 12.99
N GLU A 221 -13.77 11.90 13.43
CA GLU A 221 -15.16 11.66 13.84
C GLU A 221 -15.31 11.64 15.36
N GLY A 222 -14.25 11.37 16.13
CA GLY A 222 -14.32 11.27 17.61
C GLY A 222 -15.15 10.09 18.10
N LYS A 223 -15.30 9.02 17.29
CA LYS A 223 -16.19 7.89 17.58
C LYS A 223 -15.58 6.82 18.46
N CYS A 224 -14.26 6.61 18.37
CA CYS A 224 -13.56 5.53 19.05
C CYS A 224 -12.10 5.91 19.33
N PRO A 225 -11.35 5.16 20.15
CA PRO A 225 -9.92 5.30 20.24
C PRO A 225 -9.25 4.86 18.93
N GLU A 226 -8.07 5.42 18.63
CA GLU A 226 -7.30 5.09 17.43
C GLU A 226 -6.73 3.66 17.50
N PHE A 227 -6.31 3.23 18.70
CA PHE A 227 -5.79 1.88 18.98
C PHE A 227 -6.37 1.33 20.29
N GLY A 228 -6.21 0.03 20.50
CA GLY A 228 -6.66 -0.68 21.70
C GLY A 228 -8.12 -1.11 21.62
N GLU A 229 -8.71 -1.34 22.79
CA GLU A 229 -10.09 -1.84 22.88
C GLU A 229 -11.09 -0.82 22.36
N GLY A 230 -11.93 -1.25 21.43
CA GLY A 230 -12.95 -0.40 20.80
C GLY A 230 -12.46 0.40 19.58
N ALA A 231 -11.19 0.26 19.16
CA ALA A 231 -10.71 0.86 17.91
C ALA A 231 -11.43 0.28 16.70
N ASP A 232 -11.82 1.14 15.76
CA ASP A 232 -12.52 0.76 14.54
C ASP A 232 -11.57 0.84 13.34
N PHE A 233 -11.24 -0.31 12.76
CA PHE A 233 -10.39 -0.43 11.56
C PHE A 233 -11.22 -0.69 10.29
N SER A 234 -12.54 -0.61 10.33
CA SER A 234 -13.39 -0.72 9.14
C SER A 234 -13.13 0.44 8.17
N PRO A 235 -13.50 0.31 6.88
CA PRO A 235 -13.29 1.36 5.90
C PRO A 235 -13.87 2.71 6.36
N TYR A 236 -13.09 3.78 6.21
CA TYR A 236 -13.50 5.14 6.55
C TYR A 236 -14.08 5.84 5.31
N TYR A 237 -15.28 6.40 5.45
CA TYR A 237 -15.99 7.09 4.37
C TYR A 237 -16.22 8.54 4.74
N ALA A 238 -15.76 9.47 3.89
CA ALA A 238 -16.07 10.88 4.01
C ALA A 238 -16.20 11.53 2.63
N LYS A 239 -16.49 12.83 2.58
CA LYS A 239 -16.61 13.55 1.32
C LYS A 239 -15.30 13.47 0.53
N GLY A 240 -15.35 12.89 -0.68
CA GLY A 240 -14.22 12.80 -1.61
C GLY A 240 -13.18 11.73 -1.28
N ILE A 241 -13.39 10.90 -0.24
CA ILE A 241 -12.45 9.86 0.18
C ILE A 241 -13.15 8.57 0.64
N ILE A 242 -12.51 7.45 0.32
CA ILE A 242 -12.71 6.14 0.95
C ILE A 242 -11.32 5.65 1.35
N ALA A 243 -11.02 5.62 2.66
CA ALA A 243 -9.77 5.02 3.15
C ALA A 243 -10.03 3.57 3.57
N ILE A 244 -9.10 2.67 3.22
CA ILE A 244 -9.31 1.22 3.36
C ILE A 244 -8.17 0.46 4.06
N ASP A 245 -7.13 1.13 4.56
CA ASP A 245 -6.10 0.46 5.36
C ASP A 245 -6.67 -0.01 6.70
N ALA A 246 -6.72 -1.31 6.90
CA ALA A 246 -7.18 -1.94 8.13
C ALA A 246 -6.09 -2.04 9.21
N CYS A 247 -4.89 -1.50 9.00
CA CYS A 247 -3.71 -1.74 9.85
C CYS A 247 -3.44 -3.24 10.03
N THR A 248 -3.29 -3.98 8.94
CA THR A 248 -3.36 -5.45 8.86
C THR A 248 -2.48 -6.14 9.89
N ALA A 249 -1.24 -5.67 10.09
CA ALA A 249 -0.31 -6.23 11.07
C ALA A 249 -0.78 -6.09 12.53
N TYR A 250 -1.68 -5.16 12.82
CA TYR A 250 -2.23 -4.94 14.15
C TYR A 250 -3.62 -5.56 14.30
N SER A 251 -4.49 -5.32 13.34
CA SER A 251 -5.91 -5.74 13.38
C SER A 251 -6.12 -7.21 13.02
N GLY A 252 -5.17 -7.83 12.29
CA GLY A 252 -5.34 -9.17 11.70
C GLY A 252 -6.40 -9.21 10.61
N LYS A 253 -6.66 -8.09 9.92
CA LYS A 253 -7.70 -7.99 8.88
C LYS A 253 -7.20 -7.20 7.68
N VAL A 254 -7.75 -7.50 6.52
CA VAL A 254 -7.68 -6.69 5.31
C VAL A 254 -9.07 -6.18 4.98
N ASN A 255 -9.21 -4.89 4.73
CA ASN A 255 -10.46 -4.34 4.21
C ASN A 255 -10.57 -4.62 2.71
N CYS A 256 -11.75 -5.04 2.28
CA CYS A 256 -12.09 -5.15 0.87
C CYS A 256 -13.40 -4.40 0.62
N VAL A 257 -13.37 -3.40 -0.26
CA VAL A 257 -14.56 -2.68 -0.72
C VAL A 257 -14.88 -3.04 -2.16
N ILE A 258 -16.16 -3.03 -2.52
CA ILE A 258 -16.63 -3.28 -3.89
C ILE A 258 -17.08 -1.95 -4.48
N ILE A 259 -16.59 -1.64 -5.67
CA ILE A 259 -16.91 -0.43 -6.43
C ILE A 259 -17.39 -0.85 -7.83
N ASP A 260 -18.58 -0.40 -8.19
CA ASP A 260 -19.13 -0.54 -9.52
C ASP A 260 -19.01 0.80 -10.27
N ASP A 261 -18.22 0.84 -11.37
CA ASP A 261 -17.99 2.07 -12.16
C ASP A 261 -17.73 1.81 -13.68
#